data_809a8c31d658f4a6230cbc4f01f95574
#
_entry.id   809a8c31d658f4a6230cbc4f01f95574
#
_cell.length_a   1.000
_cell.length_b   1.000
_cell.length_c   1.000
_cell.angle_alpha   90.00
_cell.angle_beta   90.00
_cell.angle_gamma   90.00
#
_symmetry.space_group_name_H-M   'P 1'
#
loop_
_entity.id
_entity.type
_entity.pdbx_description
1 polymer ?
#
loop_
_entity_poly.entity_id
_entity_poly.type
_entity_poly.pdbx_seq_one_letter_code
_entity_poly.pdbx_strand_id
1 'polypeptide(L)'
;MPKEVLEGSEVGERKGLLNLQPRAQAIVALIAVAFMVAPASVFAATPSALREQDTDTYIERINSRYGDHVDTAAMLTDYDRDMIVSVITVESEGNPRAASPVGARGLMQLMPGTAKIFGVKDLSDPFQNILAGTKYLKDLETNYGFKNVDEALIAYNMGPARARRFLSQYDTADHSYVKKVKFVYNRIQDQKRDLNHALTLRQSIDDSVAKAEAVRPVAVSSFAAKIFSPMRVAEASTSN
;
A
#
# COMPACT_ATOMS: atom_id res chain seq x y z
N MET A 1 -26.92 60.18 -27.60
CA MET A 1 -28.08 59.31 -27.46
C MET A 1 -27.57 57.94 -27.03
N PRO A 2 -28.23 57.28 -26.10
CA PRO A 2 -27.67 57.20 -24.74
C PRO A 2 -26.96 55.89 -24.41
N LYS A 3 -26.21 55.94 -23.33
CA LYS A 3 -25.60 54.84 -22.57
C LYS A 3 -26.69 53.91 -22.02
N GLU A 4 -26.46 52.60 -22.03
CA GLU A 4 -27.12 51.70 -21.14
C GLU A 4 -26.07 50.83 -20.41
N VAL A 5 -26.07 51.03 -19.13
CA VAL A 5 -25.32 50.36 -18.10
C VAL A 5 -26.02 49.03 -17.80
N LEU A 6 -25.33 47.92 -17.85
CA LEU A 6 -25.76 46.69 -17.16
C LEU A 6 -24.83 46.38 -16.00
N GLU A 7 -25.27 46.84 -14.85
CA GLU A 7 -24.82 46.33 -13.54
C GLU A 7 -25.46 44.96 -13.28
N GLY A 8 -24.67 44.10 -12.67
CA GLY A 8 -25.20 43.15 -11.69
C GLY A 8 -25.24 41.70 -12.09
N SER A 9 -24.25 40.93 -11.70
CA SER A 9 -24.43 39.62 -11.06
C SER A 9 -23.11 39.00 -10.59
N GLU A 10 -22.52 39.55 -9.58
CA GLU A 10 -21.51 38.87 -8.75
C GLU A 10 -21.83 39.04 -7.26
N VAL A 11 -22.79 38.30 -6.76
CA VAL A 11 -22.89 38.00 -5.29
C VAL A 11 -23.71 36.73 -5.14
N GLY A 12 -23.09 35.58 -5.20
CA GLY A 12 -23.79 34.30 -5.04
C GLY A 12 -23.02 33.17 -4.35
N GLU A 13 -21.73 33.28 -4.15
CA GLU A 13 -20.94 32.12 -3.72
C GLU A 13 -20.17 32.26 -2.38
N ARG A 14 -20.46 33.21 -1.55
CA ARG A 14 -19.77 33.34 -0.23
C ARG A 14 -20.63 33.11 1.02
N LYS A 15 -21.82 32.55 0.87
CA LYS A 15 -22.71 32.34 2.04
C LYS A 15 -22.74 30.92 2.61
N GLY A 16 -22.01 29.95 2.02
CA GLY A 16 -22.04 28.56 2.48
C GLY A 16 -21.14 28.22 3.68
N LEU A 17 -20.09 29.01 3.92
CA LEU A 17 -19.11 28.69 4.99
C LEU A 17 -19.36 29.42 6.31
N LEU A 18 -20.24 30.41 6.36
CA LEU A 18 -20.40 31.27 7.56
C LEU A 18 -21.44 30.74 8.57
N ASN A 19 -22.11 29.61 8.29
CA ASN A 19 -23.14 29.05 9.18
C ASN A 19 -22.78 27.71 9.85
N LEU A 20 -21.51 27.33 9.85
CA LEU A 20 -21.05 26.17 10.61
C LEU A 20 -20.81 26.60 12.06
N GLN A 21 -21.35 25.81 13.00
CA GLN A 21 -21.14 26.03 14.44
C GLN A 21 -19.63 26.08 14.77
N PRO A 22 -19.18 26.84 15.76
CA PRO A 22 -17.74 27.07 16.05
C PRO A 22 -16.93 25.78 16.28
N ARG A 23 -17.58 24.68 16.67
CA ARG A 23 -16.94 23.37 16.77
C ARG A 23 -16.65 22.71 15.42
N ALA A 24 -17.49 22.93 14.42
CA ALA A 24 -17.27 22.42 13.05
C ALA A 24 -16.19 23.24 12.32
N GLN A 25 -16.07 24.52 12.61
CA GLN A 25 -14.99 25.36 12.08
C GLN A 25 -13.61 24.97 12.66
N ALA A 26 -13.55 24.56 13.92
CA ALA A 26 -12.33 24.05 14.54
C ALA A 26 -11.87 22.71 13.94
N ILE A 27 -12.78 21.83 13.57
CA ILE A 27 -12.47 20.54 12.94
C ILE A 27 -11.97 20.73 11.50
N VAL A 28 -12.57 21.64 10.74
CA VAL A 28 -12.12 21.97 9.37
C VAL A 28 -10.75 22.65 9.40
N ALA A 29 -10.48 23.51 10.39
CA ALA A 29 -9.18 24.14 10.58
C ALA A 29 -8.09 23.12 10.99
N LEU A 30 -8.43 22.12 11.80
CA LEU A 30 -7.49 21.07 12.22
C LEU A 30 -7.08 20.16 11.05
N ILE A 31 -8.02 19.85 10.15
CA ILE A 31 -7.76 19.05 8.94
C ILE A 31 -6.90 19.84 7.94
N ALA A 32 -7.11 21.14 7.81
CA ALA A 32 -6.30 22.00 6.93
C ALA A 32 -4.85 22.19 7.41
N VAL A 33 -4.61 22.19 8.74
CA VAL A 33 -3.26 22.31 9.33
C VAL A 33 -2.49 20.98 9.23
N ALA A 34 -3.17 19.83 9.26
CA ALA A 34 -2.53 18.52 9.08
C ALA A 34 -1.97 18.31 7.67
N PHE A 35 -2.46 19.04 6.66
CA PHE A 35 -1.96 18.97 5.27
C PHE A 35 -0.76 19.91 4.98
N MET A 36 -0.39 20.80 5.91
CA MET A 36 0.67 21.82 5.67
C MET A 36 2.02 21.53 6.33
N VAL A 37 2.16 20.43 7.06
CA VAL A 37 3.46 20.07 7.67
C VAL A 37 3.90 18.71 7.12
N ALA A 38 4.22 18.69 5.83
CA ALA A 38 5.15 17.68 5.31
C ALA A 38 6.57 18.21 5.59
N PRO A 39 7.41 17.50 6.34
CA PRO A 39 8.82 17.90 6.43
C PRO A 39 9.42 17.75 5.04
N ALA A 40 9.92 18.85 4.48
CA ALA A 40 10.78 18.83 3.33
C ALA A 40 12.08 18.11 3.74
N SER A 41 12.10 16.78 3.59
CA SER A 41 13.31 15.99 3.72
C SER A 41 14.24 16.39 2.59
N VAL A 42 15.30 17.11 2.93
CA VAL A 42 16.42 17.42 2.02
C VAL A 42 17.05 16.09 1.62
N PHE A 43 16.75 15.63 0.41
CA PHE A 43 17.36 14.45 -0.20
C PHE A 43 18.82 14.76 -0.57
N ALA A 44 19.74 14.31 0.28
CA ALA A 44 21.14 14.16 -0.14
C ALA A 44 21.21 12.90 -1.02
N ALA A 45 21.57 13.09 -2.29
CA ALA A 45 21.76 12.02 -3.26
C ALA A 45 22.96 11.15 -2.86
N THR A 46 22.70 9.91 -2.39
CA THR A 46 23.71 8.87 -2.30
C THR A 46 23.72 8.07 -3.62
N PRO A 47 24.89 7.87 -4.26
CA PRO A 47 24.97 7.09 -5.49
C PRO A 47 24.78 5.60 -5.19
N SER A 48 23.94 4.93 -5.99
CA SER A 48 23.73 3.47 -6.06
C SER A 48 23.06 2.74 -4.90
N ALA A 49 22.18 3.39 -4.14
CA ALA A 49 21.13 2.68 -3.42
C ALA A 49 19.85 2.70 -4.30
N LEU A 50 19.11 1.60 -4.35
CA LEU A 50 17.72 1.62 -4.80
C LEU A 50 17.05 2.77 -4.04
N ARG A 51 16.68 3.85 -4.74
CA ARG A 51 16.02 4.98 -4.08
C ARG A 51 14.70 4.44 -3.56
N GLU A 52 14.31 4.80 -2.34
CA GLU A 52 13.04 4.35 -1.75
C GLU A 52 11.87 4.54 -2.73
N GLN A 53 11.84 5.68 -3.42
CA GLN A 53 10.81 6.03 -4.38
C GLN A 53 10.81 5.13 -5.63
N ASP A 54 11.98 4.70 -6.12
CA ASP A 54 12.09 3.76 -7.23
C ASP A 54 11.64 2.36 -6.79
N THR A 55 11.99 1.96 -5.57
CA THR A 55 11.60 0.68 -4.97
C THR A 55 10.08 0.57 -4.84
N ASP A 56 9.39 1.60 -4.36
CA ASP A 56 7.93 1.63 -4.25
C ASP A 56 7.26 1.47 -5.63
N THR A 57 7.80 2.16 -6.64
CA THR A 57 7.32 2.03 -8.02
C THR A 57 7.48 0.62 -8.58
N TYR A 58 8.58 -0.06 -8.25
CA TYR A 58 8.79 -1.45 -8.68
C TYR A 58 7.85 -2.42 -7.96
N ILE A 59 7.68 -2.27 -6.65
CA ILE A 59 6.75 -3.07 -5.84
C ILE A 59 5.32 -2.91 -6.39
N GLU A 60 4.87 -1.68 -6.63
CA GLU A 60 3.54 -1.39 -7.19
C GLU A 60 3.36 -2.01 -8.59
N ARG A 61 4.37 -1.87 -9.46
CA ARG A 61 4.38 -2.49 -10.80
C ARG A 61 4.25 -4.00 -10.74
N ILE A 62 4.98 -4.65 -9.83
CA ILE A 62 4.97 -6.11 -9.67
C ILE A 62 3.59 -6.54 -9.16
N ASN A 63 3.07 -5.88 -8.13
CA ASN A 63 1.76 -6.20 -7.57
C ASN A 63 0.63 -6.00 -8.58
N SER A 64 0.64 -4.91 -9.35
CA SER A 64 -0.41 -4.61 -10.32
C SER A 64 -0.39 -5.53 -11.54
N ARG A 65 0.79 -5.98 -11.99
CA ARG A 65 0.92 -6.78 -13.21
C ARG A 65 1.01 -8.28 -12.96
N TYR A 66 1.57 -8.68 -11.84
CA TYR A 66 1.92 -10.08 -11.55
C TYR A 66 1.42 -10.54 -10.19
N GLY A 67 0.59 -9.75 -9.49
CA GLY A 67 0.08 -10.08 -8.16
C GLY A 67 -0.55 -11.47 -8.12
N ASP A 68 -1.45 -11.80 -9.04
CA ASP A 68 -2.12 -13.11 -9.12
C ASP A 68 -1.13 -14.27 -9.34
N HIS A 69 -0.06 -14.03 -10.13
CA HIS A 69 0.99 -15.04 -10.35
C HIS A 69 1.83 -15.25 -9.11
N VAL A 70 2.16 -14.18 -8.39
CA VAL A 70 2.87 -14.21 -7.11
C VAL A 70 2.04 -14.93 -6.05
N ASP A 71 0.74 -14.59 -5.94
CA ASP A 71 -0.18 -15.20 -4.98
C ASP A 71 -0.33 -16.70 -5.24
N THR A 72 -0.48 -17.07 -6.50
CA THR A 72 -0.55 -18.49 -6.90
C THR A 72 0.75 -19.24 -6.59
N ALA A 73 1.91 -18.62 -6.89
CA ALA A 73 3.20 -19.23 -6.59
C ALA A 73 3.42 -19.38 -5.08
N ALA A 74 3.09 -18.36 -4.29
CA ALA A 74 3.16 -18.38 -2.83
C ALA A 74 2.31 -19.51 -2.24
N MET A 75 1.05 -19.63 -2.71
CA MET A 75 0.14 -20.67 -2.28
C MET A 75 0.63 -22.09 -2.64
N LEU A 76 1.10 -22.28 -3.90
CA LEU A 76 1.55 -23.59 -4.38
C LEU A 76 2.86 -24.06 -3.73
N THR A 77 3.67 -23.16 -3.22
CA THR A 77 4.98 -23.47 -2.64
C THR A 77 5.03 -23.32 -1.14
N ASP A 78 3.98 -22.78 -0.53
CA ASP A 78 3.97 -22.36 0.86
C ASP A 78 5.20 -21.45 1.15
N TYR A 79 5.35 -20.39 0.34
CA TYR A 79 6.45 -19.44 0.45
C TYR A 79 5.94 -18.03 0.69
N ASP A 80 6.72 -17.20 1.41
CA ASP A 80 6.34 -15.83 1.74
C ASP A 80 6.17 -15.00 0.47
N ARG A 81 4.95 -14.48 0.26
CA ARG A 81 4.57 -13.63 -0.87
C ARG A 81 5.45 -12.38 -1.01
N ASP A 82 5.71 -11.73 0.12
CA ASP A 82 6.46 -10.48 0.14
C ASP A 82 7.94 -10.72 -0.16
N MET A 83 8.44 -11.89 0.22
CA MET A 83 9.77 -12.34 -0.15
C MET A 83 9.89 -12.58 -1.66
N ILE A 84 8.86 -13.18 -2.30
CA ILE A 84 8.83 -13.36 -3.76
C ILE A 84 8.87 -11.99 -4.46
N VAL A 85 8.03 -11.03 -4.04
CA VAL A 85 8.03 -9.67 -4.59
C VAL A 85 9.38 -9.00 -4.41
N SER A 86 10.01 -9.20 -3.24
CA SER A 86 11.32 -8.61 -2.94
C SER A 86 12.43 -9.15 -3.84
N VAL A 87 12.43 -10.44 -4.10
CA VAL A 87 13.38 -11.07 -5.04
C VAL A 87 13.16 -10.58 -6.46
N ILE A 88 11.90 -10.55 -6.95
CA ILE A 88 11.57 -10.02 -8.28
C ILE A 88 12.04 -8.56 -8.42
N THR A 89 11.84 -7.74 -7.38
CA THR A 89 12.26 -6.34 -7.37
C THR A 89 13.77 -6.21 -7.57
N VAL A 90 14.55 -7.00 -6.84
CA VAL A 90 16.03 -6.95 -6.91
C VAL A 90 16.58 -7.56 -8.20
N GLU A 91 15.94 -8.61 -8.74
CA GLU A 91 16.41 -9.33 -9.92
C GLU A 91 16.12 -8.63 -11.24
N SER A 92 14.95 -8.01 -11.36
CA SER A 92 14.47 -7.53 -12.66
C SER A 92 13.72 -6.20 -12.62
N GLU A 93 13.49 -5.62 -11.43
CA GLU A 93 12.64 -4.43 -11.27
C GLU A 93 11.22 -4.65 -11.86
N GLY A 94 10.77 -5.92 -11.92
CA GLY A 94 9.51 -6.31 -12.54
C GLY A 94 9.52 -6.34 -14.08
N ASN A 95 10.69 -6.47 -14.72
CA ASN A 95 10.81 -6.62 -16.15
C ASN A 95 10.84 -8.11 -16.56
N PRO A 96 9.81 -8.65 -17.23
CA PRO A 96 9.75 -10.07 -17.60
C PRO A 96 10.73 -10.44 -18.73
N ARG A 97 11.29 -9.43 -19.44
CA ARG A 97 12.26 -9.61 -20.50
C ARG A 97 13.69 -9.33 -20.05
N ALA A 98 13.92 -9.17 -18.74
CA ALA A 98 15.25 -8.95 -18.21
C ALA A 98 16.18 -10.13 -18.59
N ALA A 99 17.39 -9.79 -19.01
CA ALA A 99 18.42 -10.76 -19.37
C ALA A 99 19.77 -10.30 -18.84
N SER A 100 20.46 -11.16 -18.10
CA SER A 100 21.80 -10.86 -17.61
C SER A 100 22.88 -11.27 -18.63
N PRO A 101 24.09 -10.68 -18.56
CA PRO A 101 25.22 -11.07 -19.41
C PRO A 101 25.63 -12.55 -19.26
N VAL A 102 25.31 -13.18 -18.12
CA VAL A 102 25.61 -14.58 -17.83
C VAL A 102 24.47 -15.53 -18.19
N GLY A 103 23.37 -15.00 -18.77
CA GLY A 103 22.27 -15.80 -19.32
C GLY A 103 21.09 -16.03 -18.38
N ALA A 104 21.04 -15.38 -17.22
CA ALA A 104 19.85 -15.40 -16.38
C ALA A 104 18.70 -14.62 -17.06
N ARG A 105 17.43 -15.05 -16.90
CA ARG A 105 16.31 -14.47 -17.63
C ARG A 105 15.04 -14.37 -16.78
N GLY A 106 14.21 -13.38 -17.13
CA GLY A 106 12.85 -13.19 -16.62
C GLY A 106 12.78 -12.48 -15.29
N LEU A 107 11.60 -12.50 -14.67
CA LEU A 107 11.28 -11.75 -13.45
C LEU A 107 12.18 -12.12 -12.27
N MET A 108 12.45 -13.41 -12.10
CA MET A 108 13.30 -13.93 -11.02
C MET A 108 14.71 -14.33 -11.50
N GLN A 109 15.13 -13.88 -12.69
CA GLN A 109 16.48 -14.09 -13.25
C GLN A 109 16.97 -15.54 -13.15
N LEU A 110 16.16 -16.48 -13.64
CA LEU A 110 16.53 -17.89 -13.61
C LEU A 110 17.60 -18.22 -14.66
N MET A 111 18.61 -18.95 -14.24
CA MET A 111 19.56 -19.58 -15.15
C MET A 111 18.87 -20.68 -15.96
N PRO A 112 19.18 -20.86 -17.25
CA PRO A 112 18.56 -21.89 -18.09
C PRO A 112 18.65 -23.31 -17.50
N GLY A 113 19.75 -23.64 -16.84
CA GLY A 113 19.92 -24.93 -16.14
C GLY A 113 18.93 -25.12 -15.01
N THR A 114 18.74 -24.10 -14.17
CA THR A 114 17.76 -24.09 -13.08
C THR A 114 16.33 -24.17 -13.62
N ALA A 115 16.02 -23.37 -14.63
CA ALA A 115 14.71 -23.38 -15.29
C ALA A 115 14.33 -24.76 -15.83
N LYS A 116 15.29 -25.47 -16.44
CA LYS A 116 15.09 -26.84 -16.94
C LYS A 116 14.74 -27.83 -15.82
N ILE A 117 15.36 -27.71 -14.64
CA ILE A 117 15.06 -28.57 -13.48
C ILE A 117 13.61 -28.41 -13.04
N PHE A 118 13.09 -27.19 -13.06
CA PHE A 118 11.71 -26.88 -12.66
C PHE A 118 10.70 -26.91 -13.81
N GLY A 119 11.09 -27.41 -14.98
CA GLY A 119 10.19 -27.66 -16.12
C GLY A 119 9.73 -26.39 -16.86
N VAL A 120 10.44 -25.28 -16.73
CA VAL A 120 10.14 -24.04 -17.44
C VAL A 120 10.40 -24.21 -18.93
N LYS A 121 9.39 -23.91 -19.75
CA LYS A 121 9.47 -23.97 -21.22
C LYS A 121 9.82 -22.60 -21.81
N ASP A 122 9.29 -21.54 -21.22
CA ASP A 122 9.54 -20.16 -21.62
C ASP A 122 9.93 -19.34 -20.39
N LEU A 123 11.19 -18.90 -20.34
CA LEU A 123 11.71 -18.04 -19.27
C LEU A 123 11.13 -16.63 -19.29
N SER A 124 10.50 -16.21 -20.40
CA SER A 124 9.83 -14.92 -20.52
C SER A 124 8.37 -14.96 -20.07
N ASP A 125 7.81 -16.16 -19.87
CA ASP A 125 6.48 -16.33 -19.31
C ASP A 125 6.49 -15.97 -17.82
N PRO A 126 5.72 -14.95 -17.40
CA PRO A 126 5.77 -14.45 -16.02
C PRO A 126 5.43 -15.53 -14.99
N PHE A 127 4.38 -16.31 -15.24
CA PHE A 127 3.93 -17.32 -14.28
C PHE A 127 4.94 -18.46 -14.13
N GLN A 128 5.43 -19.01 -15.25
CA GLN A 128 6.43 -20.09 -15.20
C GLN A 128 7.70 -19.63 -14.50
N ASN A 129 8.14 -18.39 -14.77
CA ASN A 129 9.35 -17.83 -14.17
C ASN A 129 9.21 -17.62 -12.67
N ILE A 130 8.11 -16.99 -12.22
CA ILE A 130 7.82 -16.77 -10.79
C ILE A 130 7.69 -18.09 -10.05
N LEU A 131 6.88 -19.01 -10.55
CA LEU A 131 6.66 -20.31 -9.90
C LEU A 131 7.95 -21.12 -9.76
N ALA A 132 8.76 -21.17 -10.82
CA ALA A 132 10.02 -21.91 -10.78
C ALA A 132 11.06 -21.25 -9.88
N GLY A 133 11.15 -19.90 -9.87
CA GLY A 133 12.04 -19.17 -8.98
C GLY A 133 11.67 -19.36 -7.52
N THR A 134 10.37 -19.33 -7.21
CA THR A 134 9.86 -19.59 -5.85
C THR A 134 10.11 -21.03 -5.42
N LYS A 135 9.87 -22.01 -6.28
CA LYS A 135 10.21 -23.42 -6.02
C LYS A 135 11.70 -23.59 -5.74
N TYR A 136 12.55 -22.89 -6.49
CA TYR A 136 14.00 -22.96 -6.28
C TYR A 136 14.40 -22.36 -4.94
N LEU A 137 13.83 -21.21 -4.53
CA LEU A 137 14.04 -20.65 -3.19
C LEU A 137 13.65 -21.64 -2.09
N LYS A 138 12.44 -22.21 -2.17
CA LYS A 138 11.97 -23.22 -1.21
C LYS A 138 12.88 -24.44 -1.17
N ASP A 139 13.32 -24.91 -2.32
CA ASP A 139 14.18 -26.07 -2.47
C ASP A 139 15.56 -25.84 -1.82
N LEU A 140 16.10 -24.61 -1.95
CA LEU A 140 17.35 -24.23 -1.27
C LEU A 140 17.25 -24.34 0.24
N GLU A 141 16.13 -23.94 0.83
CA GLU A 141 15.90 -24.07 2.27
C GLU A 141 15.66 -25.52 2.70
N THR A 142 14.83 -26.28 1.96
CA THR A 142 14.36 -27.58 2.39
C THR A 142 15.28 -28.74 1.98
N ASN A 143 15.79 -28.73 0.75
CA ASN A 143 16.51 -29.86 0.17
C ASN A 143 18.03 -29.64 0.05
N TYR A 144 18.45 -28.37 -0.12
CA TYR A 144 19.87 -28.05 -0.17
C TYR A 144 20.51 -27.78 1.20
N GLY A 145 19.69 -27.71 2.28
CA GLY A 145 20.14 -27.62 3.66
C GLY A 145 20.69 -26.26 4.07
N PHE A 146 20.23 -25.16 3.42
CA PHE A 146 20.45 -23.80 3.91
C PHE A 146 19.48 -23.52 5.06
N LYS A 147 20.01 -23.05 6.19
CA LYS A 147 19.31 -23.06 7.49
C LYS A 147 18.22 -22.02 7.64
N ASN A 148 18.27 -20.98 6.83
CA ASN A 148 17.37 -19.85 6.89
C ASN A 148 17.28 -19.14 5.53
N VAL A 149 16.34 -18.20 5.41
CA VAL A 149 16.10 -17.41 4.21
C VAL A 149 17.36 -16.66 3.75
N ASP A 150 18.15 -16.09 4.63
CA ASP A 150 19.36 -15.34 4.28
C ASP A 150 20.40 -16.23 3.60
N GLU A 151 20.63 -17.44 4.11
CA GLU A 151 21.51 -18.44 3.48
C GLU A 151 20.97 -18.90 2.13
N ALA A 152 19.64 -19.12 2.02
CA ALA A 152 18.98 -19.48 0.78
C ALA A 152 19.08 -18.37 -0.27
N LEU A 153 18.94 -17.11 0.12
CA LEU A 153 19.13 -15.96 -0.77
C LEU A 153 20.57 -15.88 -1.32
N ILE A 154 21.58 -16.16 -0.48
CA ILE A 154 22.97 -16.24 -0.93
C ILE A 154 23.12 -17.36 -1.95
N ALA A 155 22.52 -18.52 -1.68
CA ALA A 155 22.58 -19.66 -2.58
C ALA A 155 21.82 -19.44 -3.88
N TYR A 156 20.71 -18.71 -3.82
CA TYR A 156 19.98 -18.28 -5.01
C TYR A 156 20.82 -17.40 -5.92
N ASN A 157 21.48 -16.40 -5.35
CA ASN A 157 22.26 -15.42 -6.10
C ASN A 157 23.54 -15.99 -6.68
N MET A 158 24.32 -16.76 -5.94
CA MET A 158 25.65 -17.21 -6.40
C MET A 158 25.75 -18.73 -6.68
N GLY A 159 24.68 -19.46 -6.48
CA GLY A 159 24.61 -20.92 -6.59
C GLY A 159 25.07 -21.65 -5.34
N PRO A 160 24.49 -22.84 -5.05
CA PRO A 160 24.67 -23.55 -3.78
C PRO A 160 26.12 -23.85 -3.41
N ALA A 161 26.96 -24.23 -4.36
CA ALA A 161 28.36 -24.57 -4.10
C ALA A 161 29.18 -23.36 -3.65
N ARG A 162 28.97 -22.20 -4.28
CA ARG A 162 29.68 -20.97 -3.90
C ARG A 162 29.15 -20.44 -2.58
N ALA A 163 27.83 -20.54 -2.35
CA ALA A 163 27.21 -20.12 -1.10
C ALA A 163 27.76 -20.87 0.11
N ARG A 164 27.93 -22.19 0.04
CA ARG A 164 28.55 -22.96 1.11
C ARG A 164 29.98 -22.51 1.44
N ARG A 165 30.75 -22.20 0.40
CA ARG A 165 32.12 -21.68 0.59
C ARG A 165 32.08 -20.27 1.20
N PHE A 166 31.19 -19.41 0.77
CA PHE A 166 31.02 -18.08 1.35
C PHE A 166 30.65 -18.16 2.83
N LEU A 167 29.62 -18.93 3.15
CA LEU A 167 29.11 -19.11 4.53
C LEU A 167 30.08 -19.79 5.49
N SER A 168 31.10 -20.49 4.99
CA SER A 168 32.18 -21.02 5.84
C SER A 168 33.19 -19.95 6.29
N GLN A 169 33.16 -18.76 5.73
CA GLN A 169 34.13 -17.69 5.95
C GLN A 169 33.49 -16.36 6.38
N TYR A 170 32.22 -16.10 6.01
CA TYR A 170 31.55 -14.82 6.15
C TYR A 170 30.15 -14.99 6.75
N ASP A 171 29.66 -13.93 7.39
CA ASP A 171 28.28 -13.85 7.86
C ASP A 171 27.30 -13.52 6.71
N THR A 172 26.05 -13.95 6.85
CA THR A 172 24.97 -13.61 5.88
C THR A 172 24.77 -12.10 5.78
N ALA A 173 24.92 -11.38 6.89
CA ALA A 173 24.79 -9.93 6.96
C ALA A 173 25.80 -9.18 6.06
N ASP A 174 26.92 -9.79 5.69
CA ASP A 174 27.91 -9.17 4.81
C ASP A 174 27.54 -9.24 3.33
N HIS A 175 26.59 -10.10 2.97
CA HIS A 175 26.24 -10.32 1.57
C HIS A 175 25.34 -9.21 1.01
N SER A 176 25.80 -8.50 -0.02
CA SER A 176 25.09 -7.35 -0.58
C SER A 176 23.72 -7.67 -1.17
N TYR A 177 23.54 -8.87 -1.73
CA TYR A 177 22.26 -9.33 -2.26
C TYR A 177 21.21 -9.51 -1.14
N VAL A 178 21.60 -10.14 -0.02
CA VAL A 178 20.74 -10.27 1.16
C VAL A 178 20.29 -8.90 1.66
N LYS A 179 21.24 -7.95 1.77
CA LYS A 179 20.92 -6.57 2.18
C LYS A 179 19.88 -5.91 1.27
N LYS A 180 20.01 -6.08 -0.04
CA LYS A 180 19.07 -5.51 -1.01
C LYS A 180 17.67 -6.15 -0.89
N VAL A 181 17.59 -7.47 -0.84
CA VAL A 181 16.29 -8.17 -0.72
C VAL A 181 15.61 -7.81 0.60
N LYS A 182 16.35 -7.81 1.72
CA LYS A 182 15.80 -7.42 3.04
C LYS A 182 15.37 -5.96 3.08
N PHE A 183 16.07 -5.06 2.41
CA PHE A 183 15.64 -3.66 2.29
C PHE A 183 14.26 -3.57 1.62
N VAL A 184 14.07 -4.26 0.47
CA VAL A 184 12.76 -4.29 -0.20
C VAL A 184 11.69 -4.95 0.65
N TYR A 185 12.01 -6.07 1.28
CA TYR A 185 11.09 -6.79 2.18
C TYR A 185 10.61 -5.90 3.32
N ASN A 186 11.53 -5.24 4.02
CA ASN A 186 11.19 -4.33 5.10
C ASN A 186 10.34 -3.16 4.60
N ARG A 187 10.63 -2.62 3.40
CA ARG A 187 9.82 -1.57 2.79
C ARG A 187 8.37 -2.00 2.56
N ILE A 188 8.14 -3.24 2.10
CA ILE A 188 6.79 -3.81 1.95
C ILE A 188 6.11 -3.93 3.34
N GLN A 189 6.82 -4.40 4.35
CA GLN A 189 6.27 -4.52 5.72
C GLN A 189 5.90 -3.15 6.30
N ASP A 190 6.72 -2.12 6.07
CA ASP A 190 6.45 -0.76 6.51
C ASP A 190 5.18 -0.21 5.85
N GLN A 191 5.04 -0.34 4.53
CA GLN A 191 3.83 0.06 3.79
C GLN A 191 2.56 -0.63 4.32
N LYS A 192 2.65 -1.93 4.63
CA LYS A 192 1.52 -2.68 5.21
C LYS A 192 1.15 -2.18 6.61
N ARG A 193 2.15 -1.85 7.45
CA ARG A 193 1.89 -1.27 8.78
C ARG A 193 1.21 0.08 8.69
N ASP A 194 1.70 0.95 7.81
CA ASP A 194 1.14 2.28 7.60
C ASP A 194 -0.30 2.22 7.09
N LEU A 195 -0.58 1.33 6.14
CA LEU A 195 -1.93 1.10 5.64
C LEU A 195 -2.87 0.59 6.75
N ASN A 196 -2.45 -0.39 7.53
CA ASN A 196 -3.25 -0.94 8.62
C ASN A 196 -3.53 0.13 9.69
N HIS A 197 -2.54 0.96 10.02
CA HIS A 197 -2.73 2.09 10.94
C HIS A 197 -3.74 3.10 10.39
N ALA A 198 -3.64 3.47 9.12
CA ALA A 198 -4.58 4.37 8.46
C ALA A 198 -6.01 3.81 8.44
N LEU A 199 -6.18 2.51 8.17
CA LEU A 199 -7.48 1.84 8.20
C LEU A 199 -8.09 1.84 9.61
N THR A 200 -7.29 1.58 10.64
CA THR A 200 -7.72 1.61 12.04
C THR A 200 -8.18 3.01 12.46
N LEU A 201 -7.43 4.05 12.07
CA LEU A 201 -7.81 5.44 12.32
C LEU A 201 -9.13 5.79 11.62
N ARG A 202 -9.27 5.41 10.36
CA ARG A 202 -10.51 5.62 9.60
C ARG A 202 -11.70 4.98 10.29
N GLN A 203 -11.60 3.71 10.69
CA GLN A 203 -12.64 3.01 11.40
C GLN A 203 -13.05 3.73 12.71
N SER A 204 -12.08 4.20 13.49
CA SER A 204 -12.35 4.93 14.72
C SER A 204 -13.06 6.27 14.49
N ILE A 205 -12.78 6.93 13.37
CA ILE A 205 -13.48 8.16 12.96
C ILE A 205 -14.94 7.84 12.57
N ASP A 206 -15.12 6.81 11.73
CA ASP A 206 -16.44 6.39 11.27
C ASP A 206 -17.35 5.99 12.46
N ASP A 207 -16.81 5.24 13.43
CA ASP A 207 -17.51 4.87 14.67
C ASP A 207 -17.88 6.10 15.52
N SER A 208 -16.99 7.08 15.60
CA SER A 208 -17.23 8.33 16.33
C SER A 208 -18.31 9.19 15.67
N VAL A 209 -18.33 9.24 14.34
CA VAL A 209 -19.36 9.94 13.54
C VAL A 209 -20.72 9.25 13.72
N ALA A 210 -20.78 7.92 13.60
CA ALA A 210 -22.00 7.15 13.78
C ALA A 210 -22.59 7.35 15.19
N LYS A 211 -21.74 7.36 16.21
CA LYS A 211 -22.16 7.65 17.59
C LYS A 211 -22.71 9.07 17.77
N ALA A 212 -22.10 10.06 17.12
CA ALA A 212 -22.55 11.45 17.14
C ALA A 212 -23.90 11.63 16.41
N GLU A 213 -24.12 10.92 15.32
CA GLU A 213 -25.37 10.93 14.56
C GLU A 213 -26.51 10.23 15.31
N ALA A 214 -26.24 9.13 16.01
CA ALA A 214 -27.21 8.42 16.82
C ALA A 214 -27.76 9.26 18.00
N VAL A 215 -27.01 10.24 18.49
CA VAL A 215 -27.41 11.15 19.56
C VAL A 215 -28.32 12.30 19.08
N ARG A 216 -28.35 12.59 17.75
CA ARG A 216 -29.10 13.73 17.18
C ARG A 216 -30.63 13.62 17.14
N PRO A 217 -31.28 12.45 16.97
CA PRO A 217 -32.73 12.42 16.72
C PRO A 217 -33.61 12.74 17.94
N VAL A 218 -33.12 12.58 19.17
CA VAL A 218 -33.99 12.67 20.38
C VAL A 218 -34.25 14.10 20.81
N ALA A 219 -33.37 15.05 20.55
CA ALA A 219 -33.49 16.41 21.06
C ALA A 219 -34.41 17.31 20.20
N VAL A 220 -34.53 17.05 18.89
CA VAL A 220 -35.29 17.94 17.99
C VAL A 220 -36.78 17.58 17.95
N SER A 221 -37.13 16.29 18.02
CA SER A 221 -38.53 15.86 17.96
C SER A 221 -39.31 16.18 19.26
N SER A 222 -38.64 16.11 20.41
CA SER A 222 -39.30 16.43 21.67
C SER A 222 -39.51 17.94 21.88
N PHE A 223 -38.66 18.78 21.29
CA PHE A 223 -38.78 20.24 21.37
C PHE A 223 -39.82 20.79 20.39
N ALA A 224 -39.89 20.24 19.18
CA ALA A 224 -40.92 20.61 18.20
C ALA A 224 -42.33 20.20 18.62
N ALA A 225 -42.48 19.06 19.25
CA ALA A 225 -43.79 18.60 19.79
C ALA A 225 -44.31 19.47 20.95
N LYS A 226 -43.42 20.11 21.70
CA LYS A 226 -43.81 21.04 22.79
C LYS A 226 -44.20 22.44 22.29
N ILE A 227 -43.72 22.88 21.16
CA ILE A 227 -43.99 24.23 20.63
C ILE A 227 -45.24 24.24 19.73
N PHE A 228 -45.57 23.12 19.07
CA PHE A 228 -46.71 23.00 18.17
C PHE A 228 -47.89 22.20 18.77
N SER A 229 -48.16 22.33 20.05
CA SER A 229 -49.46 21.88 20.60
C SER A 229 -50.54 22.86 20.14
N PRO A 230 -51.59 22.41 19.39
CA PRO A 230 -52.65 23.31 18.97
C PRO A 230 -53.40 23.80 20.20
N MET A 231 -53.46 25.12 20.37
CA MET A 231 -54.38 25.77 21.34
C MET A 231 -55.79 25.30 21.04
N ARG A 232 -56.42 24.62 21.97
CA ARG A 232 -57.88 24.35 21.94
C ARG A 232 -58.60 25.68 21.95
N VAL A 233 -59.17 26.03 20.83
CA VAL A 233 -60.17 27.11 20.79
C VAL A 233 -61.41 26.58 21.51
N ALA A 234 -61.77 27.21 22.65
CA ALA A 234 -63.02 26.94 23.38
C ALA A 234 -64.18 27.46 22.54
N GLU A 235 -64.95 26.55 21.97
CA GLU A 235 -66.23 26.90 21.39
C GLU A 235 -67.20 27.36 22.53
N ALA A 236 -67.52 28.63 22.49
CA ALA A 236 -68.59 29.20 23.34
C ALA A 236 -69.95 28.75 22.79
N SER A 237 -70.62 27.91 23.50
CA SER A 237 -72.05 27.57 23.27
C SER A 237 -72.92 28.81 23.52
N THR A 238 -73.54 29.31 22.49
CA THR A 238 -74.72 30.20 22.61
C THR A 238 -75.94 29.35 22.50
N SER A 239 -76.61 29.22 23.64
CA SER A 239 -78.04 28.80 23.76
C SER A 239 -78.93 30.01 23.42
N ASN A 240 -79.82 29.89 22.44
CA ASN A 240 -81.20 30.26 22.50
C ASN A 240 -81.96 29.57 21.37
#